data_5f45cdee688f1c7737f26023a0d64822
#
_entry.id   5f45cdee688f1c7737f26023a0d64822
#
_cell.length_a   1.000
_cell.length_b   1.000
_cell.length_c   1.000
_cell.angle_alpha   90.00
_cell.angle_beta   90.00
_cell.angle_gamma   90.00
#
_symmetry.space_group_name_H-M   'P 1'
#
loop_
_entity.id
_entity.type
_entity.pdbx_description
1 polymer ?
#
loop_
_entity_poly.entity_id
_entity_poly.type
_entity_poly.pdbx_seq_one_letter_code
_entity_poly.pdbx_strand_id
1 'polypeptide(L)'
;MADDYLRSILTARVYDVARETRLEPAPGLSARAGRPVLLKREDEQPVFSFKLRGAYNRMARLSPAERARGVITASAGNHAQGVALSAARLACPAVIVMPVTTPRVKVDAVRAFGGDRVEVVLEGDSYSDSQALADRIRAERGLVFVHPFDDPDVIAGQGTVGMEILRQHPGPLDAILVAVGGGGLIGGIAAYVKALRPEVRVVGVQAQDSDAMARSLEAGRPVELDDVDLFSDGTAVRRVGDETFRLARAHVDAMLRVDNDAICAAIKDVFQDTRSILEPAGALAVAGVREWTLRAGGGAVVAVTGGANMNFDRLRVVAERAEVGEAREAIFAVTVPEERGAFLRFCAALDGHAVTEFNYRIADGERAHLFVGLQTAGRGDAARMAEALRRQGFPTLDLTDDEMAKQHLRHMIGGRSPRAHDELVYRFEFPERPGALMRFLSAMSPAWNISMFHYLSLIHI
;
A
#
# COMPACT_ATOMS: atom_id res chain seq x y z
N MET A 1 -2.43 4.64 -34.29
CA MET A 1 -2.38 3.86 -33.02
C MET A 1 -2.46 4.71 -31.75
N ALA A 2 -1.72 5.81 -31.58
CA ALA A 2 -1.97 6.76 -30.47
C ALA A 2 -3.32 7.49 -30.64
N ASP A 3 -3.69 7.85 -31.87
CA ASP A 3 -4.97 8.49 -32.19
C ASP A 3 -6.19 7.62 -31.84
N ASP A 4 -6.04 6.30 -31.79
CA ASP A 4 -7.13 5.36 -31.48
C ASP A 4 -7.51 5.41 -29.99
N TYR A 5 -6.51 5.42 -29.10
CA TYR A 5 -6.79 5.56 -27.66
C TYR A 5 -7.28 6.95 -27.28
N LEU A 6 -6.76 8.01 -27.86
CA LEU A 6 -7.26 9.38 -27.63
C LEU A 6 -8.76 9.46 -27.93
N ARG A 7 -9.18 8.96 -29.08
CA ARG A 7 -10.59 8.92 -29.49
C ARG A 7 -11.42 8.05 -28.56
N SER A 8 -10.91 6.87 -28.19
CA SER A 8 -11.59 5.93 -27.31
C SER A 8 -11.80 6.49 -25.90
N ILE A 9 -10.83 7.24 -25.38
CA ILE A 9 -10.90 7.91 -24.08
C ILE A 9 -11.91 9.07 -24.13
N LEU A 10 -11.84 9.92 -25.16
CA LEU A 10 -12.77 11.05 -25.34
C LEU A 10 -14.23 10.61 -25.51
N THR A 11 -14.47 9.38 -25.98
CA THR A 11 -15.82 8.80 -26.18
C THR A 11 -16.18 7.78 -25.08
N ALA A 12 -15.36 7.65 -24.05
CA ALA A 12 -15.60 6.69 -22.98
C ALA A 12 -16.83 7.06 -22.15
N ARG A 13 -17.66 6.07 -21.89
CA ARG A 13 -18.92 6.23 -21.13
C ARG A 13 -18.69 5.94 -19.65
N VAL A 14 -17.89 6.76 -18.97
CA VAL A 14 -17.60 6.54 -17.53
C VAL A 14 -18.52 7.36 -16.62
N TYR A 15 -18.96 8.52 -17.06
CA TYR A 15 -19.69 9.46 -16.22
C TYR A 15 -21.15 9.10 -15.93
N ASP A 16 -21.63 8.00 -16.50
CA ASP A 16 -22.91 7.42 -16.10
C ASP A 16 -22.87 6.87 -14.65
N VAL A 17 -21.68 6.55 -14.14
CA VAL A 17 -21.43 5.97 -12.82
C VAL A 17 -20.27 6.63 -12.07
N ALA A 18 -19.22 7.05 -12.74
CA ALA A 18 -18.07 7.68 -12.16
C ALA A 18 -18.31 9.18 -11.96
N ARG A 19 -17.67 9.73 -10.92
CA ARG A 19 -17.58 11.16 -10.70
C ARG A 19 -16.30 11.70 -11.32
N GLU A 20 -16.31 12.92 -11.80
CA GLU A 20 -15.08 13.69 -11.99
C GLU A 20 -14.54 14.02 -10.61
N THR A 21 -13.46 13.32 -10.23
CA THR A 21 -12.88 13.48 -8.91
C THR A 21 -12.03 14.73 -8.81
N ARG A 22 -11.83 15.22 -7.60
CA ARG A 22 -11.02 16.43 -7.35
C ARG A 22 -9.55 16.18 -7.68
N LEU A 23 -8.89 17.23 -8.15
CA LEU A 23 -7.44 17.36 -8.11
C LEU A 23 -7.10 18.28 -6.93
N GLU A 24 -6.75 17.71 -5.79
CA GLU A 24 -6.66 18.38 -4.50
C GLU A 24 -5.21 18.67 -4.13
N PRO A 25 -4.86 19.91 -3.72
CA PRO A 25 -3.54 20.20 -3.16
C PRO A 25 -3.28 19.39 -1.89
N ALA A 26 -2.06 18.90 -1.74
CA ALA A 26 -1.57 18.21 -0.55
C ALA A 26 -0.48 19.06 0.13
N PRO A 27 -0.84 19.95 1.08
CA PRO A 27 0.09 20.93 1.66
C PRO A 27 1.26 20.27 2.41
N GLY A 28 1.00 19.24 3.21
CA GLY A 28 2.03 18.52 3.95
C GLY A 28 3.01 17.80 3.02
N LEU A 29 2.50 17.09 2.02
CA LEU A 29 3.32 16.47 0.99
C LEU A 29 4.11 17.51 0.19
N SER A 30 3.49 18.64 -0.17
CA SER A 30 4.16 19.74 -0.91
C SER A 30 5.31 20.34 -0.12
N ALA A 31 5.12 20.57 1.17
CA ALA A 31 6.17 21.10 2.05
C ALA A 31 7.39 20.16 2.12
N ARG A 32 7.15 18.85 2.23
CA ARG A 32 8.23 17.85 2.23
C ARG A 32 8.91 17.67 0.88
N ALA A 33 8.13 17.76 -0.19
CA ALA A 33 8.63 17.64 -1.56
C ALA A 33 9.36 18.89 -2.07
N GLY A 34 9.21 20.05 -1.40
CA GLY A 34 9.75 21.34 -1.82
C GLY A 34 9.11 21.89 -3.09
N ARG A 35 7.96 21.35 -3.52
CA ARG A 35 7.20 21.79 -4.71
C ARG A 35 5.74 21.34 -4.63
N PRO A 36 4.83 21.93 -5.45
CA PRO A 36 3.41 21.58 -5.40
C PRO A 36 3.17 20.10 -5.69
N VAL A 37 2.47 19.42 -4.79
CA VAL A 37 1.95 18.06 -4.94
C VAL A 37 0.44 18.12 -4.92
N LEU A 38 -0.18 17.48 -5.91
CA LEU A 38 -1.62 17.39 -6.08
C LEU A 38 -2.04 15.93 -6.05
N LEU A 39 -3.17 15.64 -5.41
CA LEU A 39 -3.75 14.30 -5.35
C LEU A 39 -4.96 14.20 -6.29
N LYS A 40 -4.94 13.25 -7.22
CA LYS A 40 -6.12 12.90 -8.02
C LYS A 40 -6.93 11.86 -7.27
N ARG A 41 -8.07 12.29 -6.70
CA ARG A 41 -8.82 11.59 -5.66
C ARG A 41 -9.76 10.50 -6.19
N GLU A 42 -9.18 9.44 -6.82
CA GLU A 42 -9.96 8.30 -7.31
C GLU A 42 -10.50 7.40 -6.17
N ASP A 43 -9.97 7.56 -4.97
CA ASP A 43 -10.50 6.99 -3.72
C ASP A 43 -11.90 7.52 -3.34
N GLU A 44 -12.31 8.67 -3.90
CA GLU A 44 -13.66 9.27 -3.68
C GLU A 44 -14.73 8.76 -4.66
N GLN A 45 -14.41 7.81 -5.53
CA GLN A 45 -15.40 7.20 -6.42
C GLN A 45 -16.46 6.43 -5.63
N PRO A 46 -17.69 6.21 -6.18
CA PRO A 46 -18.76 5.50 -5.49
C PRO A 46 -18.39 4.10 -4.96
N VAL A 47 -17.45 3.42 -5.62
CA VAL A 47 -16.88 2.13 -5.14
C VAL A 47 -15.50 2.29 -4.51
N PHE A 48 -15.16 3.50 -4.08
CA PHE A 48 -13.90 3.85 -3.43
C PHE A 48 -12.64 3.47 -4.24
N SER A 49 -12.74 3.42 -5.59
CA SER A 49 -11.59 3.21 -6.47
C SER A 49 -11.91 3.56 -7.93
N PHE A 50 -10.84 3.81 -8.72
CA PHE A 50 -10.94 4.11 -10.15
C PHE A 50 -11.51 2.98 -11.01
N LYS A 51 -11.52 1.75 -10.51
CA LYS A 51 -11.82 0.54 -11.30
C LYS A 51 -13.20 0.55 -11.97
N LEU A 52 -14.18 1.25 -11.38
CA LEU A 52 -15.52 1.36 -11.98
C LEU A 52 -15.48 2.02 -13.36
N ARG A 53 -14.54 2.93 -13.66
CA ARG A 53 -14.44 3.64 -14.93
C ARG A 53 -14.27 2.65 -16.09
N GLY A 54 -13.25 1.81 -16.02
CA GLY A 54 -12.97 0.81 -17.05
C GLY A 54 -14.01 -0.30 -17.09
N ALA A 55 -14.45 -0.81 -15.94
CA ALA A 55 -15.48 -1.84 -15.87
C ALA A 55 -16.78 -1.37 -16.56
N TYR A 56 -17.24 -0.17 -16.21
CA TYR A 56 -18.45 0.38 -16.79
C TYR A 56 -18.29 0.68 -18.28
N ASN A 57 -17.19 1.32 -18.70
CA ASN A 57 -16.95 1.63 -20.12
C ASN A 57 -16.99 0.37 -20.99
N ARG A 58 -16.37 -0.72 -20.56
CA ARG A 58 -16.40 -2.01 -21.24
C ARG A 58 -17.81 -2.59 -21.32
N MET A 59 -18.51 -2.63 -20.18
CA MET A 59 -19.86 -3.19 -20.11
C MET A 59 -20.90 -2.37 -20.87
N ALA A 60 -20.75 -1.04 -20.89
CA ALA A 60 -21.65 -0.14 -21.63
C ALA A 60 -21.53 -0.28 -23.16
N ARG A 61 -20.40 -0.80 -23.65
CA ARG A 61 -20.15 -1.06 -25.09
C ARG A 61 -20.57 -2.44 -25.56
N LEU A 62 -21.02 -3.30 -24.65
CA LEU A 62 -21.58 -4.61 -25.03
C LEU A 62 -22.84 -4.45 -25.89
N SER A 63 -22.97 -5.31 -26.90
CA SER A 63 -24.20 -5.42 -27.65
C SER A 63 -25.38 -5.82 -26.76
N PRO A 64 -26.62 -5.54 -27.15
CA PRO A 64 -27.79 -5.98 -26.38
C PRO A 64 -27.81 -7.49 -26.12
N ALA A 65 -27.38 -8.31 -27.08
CA ALA A 65 -27.30 -9.75 -26.92
C ALA A 65 -26.24 -10.20 -25.90
N GLU A 66 -25.03 -9.60 -25.92
CA GLU A 66 -23.98 -9.86 -24.95
C GLU A 66 -24.40 -9.44 -23.54
N ARG A 67 -25.02 -8.26 -23.44
CA ARG A 67 -25.54 -7.76 -22.14
C ARG A 67 -26.64 -8.66 -21.59
N ALA A 68 -27.50 -9.18 -22.41
CA ALA A 68 -28.56 -10.10 -21.99
C ALA A 68 -28.00 -11.44 -21.48
N ARG A 69 -26.93 -11.96 -22.13
CA ARG A 69 -26.21 -13.15 -21.63
C ARG A 69 -25.51 -12.92 -20.32
N GLY A 70 -24.95 -11.72 -20.12
CA GLY A 70 -24.26 -11.33 -18.91
C GLY A 70 -22.74 -11.35 -19.03
N VAL A 71 -22.11 -10.97 -17.94
CA VAL A 71 -20.64 -10.85 -17.83
C VAL A 71 -20.09 -11.72 -16.71
N ILE A 72 -18.77 -11.95 -16.74
CA ILE A 72 -18.05 -12.65 -15.69
C ILE A 72 -16.69 -11.99 -15.46
N THR A 73 -16.23 -12.02 -14.21
CA THR A 73 -14.86 -11.65 -13.85
C THR A 73 -14.36 -12.49 -12.67
N ALA A 74 -13.04 -12.66 -12.59
CA ALA A 74 -12.35 -13.17 -11.40
C ALA A 74 -11.68 -11.99 -10.68
N SER A 75 -12.16 -11.64 -9.50
CA SER A 75 -11.56 -10.58 -8.68
C SER A 75 -12.17 -10.54 -7.29
N ALA A 76 -11.34 -10.42 -6.27
CA ALA A 76 -11.74 -10.25 -4.86
C ALA A 76 -11.67 -8.78 -4.36
N GLY A 77 -11.39 -7.81 -5.24
CA GLY A 77 -11.11 -6.44 -4.85
C GLY A 77 -11.89 -5.38 -5.65
N ASN A 78 -11.23 -4.28 -5.91
CA ASN A 78 -11.79 -3.09 -6.55
C ASN A 78 -12.48 -3.34 -7.90
N HIS A 79 -11.92 -4.26 -8.69
CA HIS A 79 -12.51 -4.58 -9.99
C HIS A 79 -13.87 -5.30 -9.85
N ALA A 80 -13.97 -6.22 -8.89
CA ALA A 80 -15.23 -6.89 -8.57
C ALA A 80 -16.33 -5.89 -8.21
N GLN A 81 -16.02 -4.93 -7.36
CA GLN A 81 -16.97 -3.87 -6.97
C GLN A 81 -17.34 -2.97 -8.17
N GLY A 82 -16.38 -2.64 -9.03
CA GLY A 82 -16.62 -1.89 -10.25
C GLY A 82 -17.54 -2.62 -11.22
N VAL A 83 -17.34 -3.93 -11.41
CA VAL A 83 -18.23 -4.78 -12.24
C VAL A 83 -19.62 -4.89 -11.61
N ALA A 84 -19.69 -5.09 -10.29
CA ALA A 84 -20.96 -5.21 -9.56
C ALA A 84 -21.84 -3.95 -9.71
N LEU A 85 -21.27 -2.77 -9.46
CA LEU A 85 -21.99 -1.50 -9.65
C LEU A 85 -22.44 -1.33 -11.12
N SER A 86 -21.56 -1.66 -12.06
CA SER A 86 -21.85 -1.57 -13.49
C SER A 86 -22.98 -2.52 -13.90
N ALA A 87 -22.99 -3.74 -13.36
CA ALA A 87 -24.04 -4.74 -13.58
C ALA A 87 -25.40 -4.23 -13.11
N ALA A 88 -25.48 -3.69 -11.90
CA ALA A 88 -26.70 -3.08 -11.35
C ALA A 88 -27.17 -1.91 -12.24
N ARG A 89 -26.25 -1.01 -12.62
CA ARG A 89 -26.58 0.18 -13.42
C ARG A 89 -27.07 -0.12 -14.82
N LEU A 90 -26.48 -1.16 -15.46
CA LEU A 90 -26.84 -1.56 -16.83
C LEU A 90 -27.91 -2.65 -16.89
N ALA A 91 -28.46 -3.08 -15.75
CA ALA A 91 -29.35 -4.23 -15.63
C ALA A 91 -28.78 -5.50 -16.32
N CYS A 92 -27.48 -5.70 -16.24
CA CYS A 92 -26.72 -6.78 -16.85
C CYS A 92 -26.41 -7.86 -15.80
N PRO A 93 -26.77 -9.14 -16.00
CA PRO A 93 -26.36 -10.21 -15.11
C PRO A 93 -24.82 -10.30 -15.04
N ALA A 94 -24.28 -10.51 -13.82
CA ALA A 94 -22.84 -10.66 -13.65
C ALA A 94 -22.52 -11.82 -12.69
N VAL A 95 -21.51 -12.61 -13.05
CA VAL A 95 -20.90 -13.61 -12.18
C VAL A 95 -19.55 -13.08 -11.71
N ILE A 96 -19.33 -13.08 -10.40
CA ILE A 96 -18.06 -12.63 -9.81
C ILE A 96 -17.47 -13.79 -9.02
N VAL A 97 -16.36 -14.32 -9.52
CA VAL A 97 -15.64 -15.44 -8.91
C VAL A 97 -14.56 -14.89 -7.99
N MET A 98 -14.55 -15.37 -6.76
CA MET A 98 -13.61 -14.97 -5.72
C MET A 98 -13.05 -16.20 -4.99
N PRO A 99 -11.81 -16.17 -4.51
CA PRO A 99 -11.30 -17.22 -3.61
C PRO A 99 -12.13 -17.31 -2.32
N VAL A 100 -12.20 -18.50 -1.73
CA VAL A 100 -12.86 -18.70 -0.42
C VAL A 100 -12.18 -17.93 0.71
N THR A 101 -10.91 -17.59 0.54
CA THR A 101 -10.10 -16.79 1.47
C THR A 101 -10.44 -15.29 1.45
N THR A 102 -11.34 -14.85 0.55
CA THR A 102 -11.71 -13.43 0.43
C THR A 102 -12.39 -12.94 1.70
N PRO A 103 -11.90 -11.84 2.32
CA PRO A 103 -12.52 -11.26 3.50
C PRO A 103 -14.01 -10.95 3.27
N ARG A 104 -14.83 -11.28 4.27
CA ARG A 104 -16.29 -11.13 4.19
C ARG A 104 -16.72 -9.70 3.83
N VAL A 105 -16.03 -8.70 4.35
CA VAL A 105 -16.29 -7.27 4.05
C VAL A 105 -16.22 -6.98 2.53
N LYS A 106 -15.28 -7.61 1.79
CA LYS A 106 -15.15 -7.45 0.33
C LYS A 106 -16.28 -8.16 -0.40
N VAL A 107 -16.68 -9.35 0.04
CA VAL A 107 -17.82 -10.10 -0.53
C VAL A 107 -19.13 -9.32 -0.33
N ASP A 108 -19.35 -8.82 0.88
CA ASP A 108 -20.55 -8.05 1.23
C ASP A 108 -20.63 -6.73 0.45
N ALA A 109 -19.50 -6.04 0.22
CA ALA A 109 -19.43 -4.85 -0.61
C ALA A 109 -19.86 -5.14 -2.07
N VAL A 110 -19.39 -6.23 -2.65
CA VAL A 110 -19.80 -6.64 -4.02
C VAL A 110 -21.28 -6.91 -4.09
N ARG A 111 -21.84 -7.63 -3.12
CA ARG A 111 -23.30 -7.90 -3.05
C ARG A 111 -24.10 -6.59 -2.88
N ALA A 112 -23.62 -5.68 -2.04
CA ALA A 112 -24.28 -4.40 -1.82
C ALA A 112 -24.32 -3.53 -3.08
N PHE A 113 -23.24 -3.48 -3.87
CA PHE A 113 -23.20 -2.72 -5.12
C PHE A 113 -23.98 -3.39 -6.26
N GLY A 114 -23.98 -4.72 -6.31
CA GLY A 114 -24.57 -5.48 -7.43
C GLY A 114 -26.04 -5.81 -7.25
N GLY A 115 -26.51 -5.90 -6.01
CA GLY A 115 -27.88 -6.33 -5.68
C GLY A 115 -28.22 -7.67 -6.35
N ASP A 116 -29.44 -7.79 -6.85
CA ASP A 116 -29.97 -9.02 -7.49
C ASP A 116 -29.34 -9.31 -8.87
N ARG A 117 -28.45 -8.46 -9.36
CA ARG A 117 -27.80 -8.64 -10.67
C ARG A 117 -26.50 -9.42 -10.58
N VAL A 118 -25.99 -9.68 -9.37
CA VAL A 118 -24.69 -10.29 -9.17
C VAL A 118 -24.80 -11.64 -8.45
N GLU A 119 -24.29 -12.67 -9.11
CA GLU A 119 -23.99 -13.98 -8.56
C GLU A 119 -22.53 -13.98 -8.07
N VAL A 120 -22.29 -14.15 -6.75
CA VAL A 120 -20.95 -14.30 -6.18
C VAL A 120 -20.66 -15.78 -5.99
N VAL A 121 -19.62 -16.27 -6.65
CA VAL A 121 -19.11 -17.64 -6.54
C VAL A 121 -17.84 -17.62 -5.72
N LEU A 122 -17.85 -18.30 -4.57
CA LEU A 122 -16.69 -18.44 -3.68
C LEU A 122 -16.11 -19.85 -3.87
N GLU A 123 -15.01 -19.97 -4.63
CA GLU A 123 -14.36 -21.25 -4.89
C GLU A 123 -12.88 -21.07 -5.23
N GLY A 124 -12.05 -22.05 -4.83
CA GLY A 124 -10.60 -22.04 -4.94
C GLY A 124 -9.91 -21.25 -3.82
N ASP A 125 -8.63 -21.50 -3.64
CA ASP A 125 -7.83 -20.89 -2.57
C ASP A 125 -7.04 -19.67 -3.05
N SER A 126 -6.84 -19.53 -4.36
CA SER A 126 -6.04 -18.50 -4.99
C SER A 126 -6.80 -17.74 -6.09
N TYR A 127 -6.20 -16.62 -6.52
CA TYR A 127 -6.67 -15.88 -7.70
C TYR A 127 -6.64 -16.76 -8.97
N SER A 128 -5.61 -17.59 -9.13
CA SER A 128 -5.45 -18.47 -10.29
C SER A 128 -6.57 -19.52 -10.37
N ASP A 129 -6.98 -20.08 -9.23
CA ASP A 129 -8.10 -21.02 -9.15
C ASP A 129 -9.41 -20.33 -9.55
N SER A 130 -9.65 -19.15 -9.01
CA SER A 130 -10.84 -18.34 -9.33
C SER A 130 -10.87 -17.95 -10.81
N GLN A 131 -9.72 -17.63 -11.42
CA GLN A 131 -9.62 -17.35 -12.85
C GLN A 131 -9.94 -18.58 -13.68
N ALA A 132 -9.38 -19.74 -13.36
CA ALA A 132 -9.65 -20.99 -14.06
C ALA A 132 -11.13 -21.39 -13.97
N LEU A 133 -11.77 -21.18 -12.81
CA LEU A 133 -13.20 -21.40 -12.65
C LEU A 133 -14.02 -20.41 -13.48
N ALA A 134 -13.65 -19.12 -13.47
CA ALA A 134 -14.33 -18.12 -14.27
C ALA A 134 -14.28 -18.45 -15.77
N ASP A 135 -13.16 -18.97 -16.27
CA ASP A 135 -13.02 -19.38 -17.67
C ASP A 135 -13.91 -20.58 -18.00
N ARG A 136 -14.08 -21.54 -17.09
CA ARG A 136 -15.03 -22.67 -17.26
C ARG A 136 -16.46 -22.15 -17.32
N ILE A 137 -16.91 -21.37 -16.35
CA ILE A 137 -18.27 -20.81 -16.28
C ILE A 137 -18.55 -19.94 -17.51
N ARG A 138 -17.55 -19.15 -17.92
CA ARG A 138 -17.61 -18.34 -19.16
C ARG A 138 -17.93 -19.20 -20.38
N ALA A 139 -17.21 -20.29 -20.57
CA ALA A 139 -17.38 -21.18 -21.69
C ALA A 139 -18.75 -21.86 -21.66
N GLU A 140 -19.20 -22.35 -20.50
CA GLU A 140 -20.48 -23.04 -20.33
C GLU A 140 -21.68 -22.14 -20.53
N ARG A 141 -21.63 -20.89 -20.00
CA ARG A 141 -22.78 -19.96 -20.03
C ARG A 141 -22.70 -18.92 -21.15
N GLY A 142 -21.61 -18.88 -21.93
CA GLY A 142 -21.40 -17.90 -23.02
C GLY A 142 -21.27 -16.46 -22.53
N LEU A 143 -20.74 -16.25 -21.31
CA LEU A 143 -20.61 -14.94 -20.69
C LEU A 143 -19.44 -14.13 -21.28
N VAL A 144 -19.53 -12.79 -21.21
CA VAL A 144 -18.43 -11.93 -21.63
C VAL A 144 -17.50 -11.70 -20.46
N PHE A 145 -16.20 -11.99 -20.63
CA PHE A 145 -15.22 -11.71 -19.60
C PHE A 145 -14.89 -10.21 -19.54
N VAL A 146 -14.97 -9.62 -18.36
CA VAL A 146 -14.56 -8.24 -18.10
C VAL A 146 -13.19 -8.26 -17.44
N HIS A 147 -12.14 -8.02 -18.25
CA HIS A 147 -10.76 -8.10 -17.79
C HIS A 147 -10.42 -6.94 -16.84
N PRO A 148 -9.67 -7.16 -15.74
CA PRO A 148 -9.39 -6.12 -14.75
C PRO A 148 -8.45 -5.00 -15.24
N PHE A 149 -7.71 -5.19 -16.34
CA PHE A 149 -6.76 -4.22 -16.87
C PHE A 149 -6.39 -4.36 -18.35
N ASP A 150 -6.36 -5.58 -18.94
CA ASP A 150 -5.85 -5.83 -20.29
C ASP A 150 -6.99 -5.95 -21.31
N ASP A 151 -7.78 -4.90 -21.43
CA ASP A 151 -8.88 -4.76 -22.39
C ASP A 151 -8.89 -3.30 -22.89
N PRO A 152 -8.92 -3.05 -24.21
CA PRO A 152 -8.87 -1.69 -24.77
C PRO A 152 -9.96 -0.76 -24.22
N ASP A 153 -11.17 -1.26 -24.01
CA ASP A 153 -12.28 -0.47 -23.47
C ASP A 153 -12.09 -0.18 -21.98
N VAL A 154 -11.53 -1.14 -21.23
CA VAL A 154 -11.15 -0.92 -19.81
C VAL A 154 -10.06 0.13 -19.74
N ILE A 155 -9.00 0.01 -20.53
CA ILE A 155 -7.89 0.97 -20.59
C ILE A 155 -8.39 2.37 -20.96
N ALA A 156 -9.26 2.49 -21.95
CA ALA A 156 -9.84 3.75 -22.38
C ALA A 156 -10.66 4.40 -21.24
N GLY A 157 -11.46 3.61 -20.52
CA GLY A 157 -12.18 4.09 -19.33
C GLY A 157 -11.24 4.65 -18.26
N GLN A 158 -10.12 3.97 -17.97
CA GLN A 158 -9.12 4.43 -17.01
C GLN A 158 -8.39 5.69 -17.50
N GLY A 159 -8.18 5.84 -18.80
CA GLY A 159 -7.54 7.02 -19.41
C GLY A 159 -8.27 8.34 -19.15
N THR A 160 -9.56 8.30 -18.83
CA THR A 160 -10.34 9.49 -18.45
C THR A 160 -9.79 10.18 -17.20
N VAL A 161 -9.04 9.48 -16.34
CA VAL A 161 -8.32 10.08 -15.21
C VAL A 161 -7.26 11.07 -15.71
N GLY A 162 -6.49 10.71 -16.74
CA GLY A 162 -5.52 11.60 -17.38
C GLY A 162 -6.18 12.79 -18.03
N MET A 163 -7.35 12.59 -18.67
CA MET A 163 -8.14 13.69 -19.27
C MET A 163 -8.56 14.69 -18.20
N GLU A 164 -9.07 14.23 -17.06
CA GLU A 164 -9.48 15.09 -15.96
C GLU A 164 -8.30 15.86 -15.36
N ILE A 165 -7.14 15.20 -15.15
CA ILE A 165 -5.93 15.84 -14.62
C ILE A 165 -5.50 17.02 -15.52
N LEU A 166 -5.37 16.80 -16.84
CA LEU A 166 -4.93 17.86 -17.75
C LEU A 166 -5.93 19.02 -17.82
N ARG A 167 -7.22 18.73 -17.71
CA ARG A 167 -8.28 19.77 -17.69
C ARG A 167 -8.27 20.57 -16.39
N GLN A 168 -8.08 19.90 -15.24
CA GLN A 168 -8.09 20.51 -13.92
C GLN A 168 -6.79 21.27 -13.60
N HIS A 169 -5.66 20.93 -14.25
CA HIS A 169 -4.38 21.60 -14.07
C HIS A 169 -3.73 22.00 -15.41
N PRO A 170 -4.13 23.14 -15.98
CA PRO A 170 -3.53 23.63 -17.23
C PRO A 170 -2.12 24.21 -17.07
N GLY A 171 -1.69 24.43 -15.81
CA GLY A 171 -0.38 25.00 -15.48
C GLY A 171 0.81 24.06 -15.73
N PRO A 172 2.02 24.48 -15.35
CA PRO A 172 3.22 23.65 -15.47
C PRO A 172 3.10 22.37 -14.64
N LEU A 173 3.18 21.20 -15.30
CA LEU A 173 3.09 19.87 -14.72
C LEU A 173 4.38 19.11 -15.04
N ASP A 174 5.08 18.70 -14.00
CA ASP A 174 6.32 17.94 -14.13
C ASP A 174 6.04 16.46 -14.39
N ALA A 175 5.23 15.85 -13.55
CA ALA A 175 4.95 14.42 -13.62
C ALA A 175 3.57 14.05 -13.08
N ILE A 176 3.05 12.92 -13.60
CA ILE A 176 1.90 12.21 -13.07
C ILE A 176 2.38 10.84 -12.61
N LEU A 177 2.31 10.58 -11.29
CA LEU A 177 2.67 9.32 -10.67
C LEU A 177 1.43 8.42 -10.57
N VAL A 178 1.56 7.17 -11.00
CA VAL A 178 0.46 6.22 -11.11
C VAL A 178 0.85 4.88 -10.52
N ALA A 179 0.04 4.34 -9.65
CA ALA A 179 0.20 2.98 -9.15
C ALA A 179 0.03 1.95 -10.27
N VAL A 180 0.93 0.96 -10.34
CA VAL A 180 0.95 -0.03 -11.43
C VAL A 180 0.85 -1.44 -10.88
N GLY A 181 -0.28 -2.10 -11.20
CA GLY A 181 -0.40 -3.56 -11.16
C GLY A 181 -0.29 -4.11 -12.57
N GLY A 182 -1.41 -4.53 -13.17
CA GLY A 182 -1.47 -5.01 -14.55
C GLY A 182 -1.29 -3.97 -15.65
N GLY A 183 -1.26 -2.67 -15.33
CA GLY A 183 -0.92 -1.59 -16.25
C GLY A 183 -2.08 -0.84 -16.90
N GLY A 184 -3.35 -1.21 -16.63
CA GLY A 184 -4.50 -0.58 -17.32
C GLY A 184 -4.67 0.92 -17.02
N LEU A 185 -4.45 1.35 -15.77
CA LEU A 185 -4.57 2.76 -15.40
C LEU A 185 -3.46 3.59 -16.04
N ILE A 186 -2.21 3.19 -15.84
CA ILE A 186 -1.05 3.94 -16.36
C ILE A 186 -1.05 3.95 -17.90
N GLY A 187 -1.41 2.82 -18.54
CA GLY A 187 -1.51 2.74 -20.01
C GLY A 187 -2.51 3.73 -20.56
N GLY A 188 -3.70 3.83 -19.95
CA GLY A 188 -4.73 4.77 -20.36
C GLY A 188 -4.32 6.23 -20.13
N ILE A 189 -3.80 6.54 -18.92
CA ILE A 189 -3.32 7.90 -18.60
C ILE A 189 -2.20 8.30 -19.54
N ALA A 190 -1.19 7.45 -19.73
CA ALA A 190 -0.02 7.74 -20.55
C ALA A 190 -0.41 7.95 -22.03
N ALA A 191 -1.27 7.11 -22.59
CA ALA A 191 -1.76 7.30 -23.96
C ALA A 191 -2.43 8.65 -24.17
N TYR A 192 -3.25 9.09 -23.21
CA TYR A 192 -3.91 10.41 -23.29
C TYR A 192 -2.92 11.57 -23.10
N VAL A 193 -2.11 11.51 -22.05
CA VAL A 193 -1.19 12.60 -21.69
C VAL A 193 -0.16 12.81 -22.78
N LYS A 194 0.45 11.75 -23.30
CA LYS A 194 1.47 11.84 -24.35
C LYS A 194 0.94 12.33 -25.71
N ALA A 195 -0.35 12.11 -25.97
CA ALA A 195 -0.99 12.65 -27.18
C ALA A 195 -1.19 14.18 -27.12
N LEU A 196 -1.38 14.77 -25.93
CA LEU A 196 -1.73 16.18 -25.76
C LEU A 196 -0.63 17.03 -25.14
N ARG A 197 0.12 16.48 -24.19
CA ARG A 197 1.20 17.12 -23.44
C ARG A 197 2.39 16.17 -23.30
N PRO A 198 3.12 15.89 -24.39
CA PRO A 198 4.22 14.91 -24.40
C PRO A 198 5.36 15.26 -23.46
N GLU A 199 5.49 16.53 -23.07
CA GLU A 199 6.48 17.02 -22.10
C GLU A 199 6.19 16.57 -20.67
N VAL A 200 4.94 16.26 -20.32
CA VAL A 200 4.56 15.79 -19.01
C VAL A 200 5.00 14.33 -18.83
N ARG A 201 5.77 14.07 -17.81
CA ARG A 201 6.25 12.71 -17.51
C ARG A 201 5.16 11.87 -16.87
N VAL A 202 4.99 10.64 -17.33
CA VAL A 202 4.12 9.64 -16.71
C VAL A 202 5.00 8.58 -16.06
N VAL A 203 4.89 8.45 -14.74
CA VAL A 203 5.77 7.65 -13.90
C VAL A 203 4.97 6.56 -13.22
N GLY A 204 5.35 5.32 -13.45
CA GLY A 204 4.76 4.18 -12.76
C GLY A 204 5.41 3.96 -11.39
N VAL A 205 4.60 3.55 -10.41
CA VAL A 205 5.09 3.16 -9.08
C VAL A 205 4.58 1.77 -8.75
N GLN A 206 5.49 0.88 -8.36
CA GLN A 206 5.20 -0.50 -7.95
C GLN A 206 5.80 -0.80 -6.58
N ALA A 207 5.17 -1.74 -5.85
CA ALA A 207 5.80 -2.34 -4.69
C ALA A 207 7.02 -3.16 -5.14
N GLN A 208 8.10 -3.13 -4.36
CA GLN A 208 9.39 -3.74 -4.70
C GLN A 208 9.26 -5.23 -5.02
N ASP A 209 8.42 -5.95 -4.27
CA ASP A 209 8.24 -7.41 -4.42
C ASP A 209 7.03 -7.79 -5.31
N SER A 210 6.50 -6.82 -6.08
CA SER A 210 5.39 -7.00 -7.04
C SER A 210 5.61 -6.12 -8.28
N ASP A 211 6.82 -6.14 -8.84
CA ASP A 211 7.34 -5.20 -9.84
C ASP A 211 7.28 -5.72 -11.29
N ALA A 212 6.27 -6.53 -11.62
CA ALA A 212 6.14 -7.19 -12.93
C ALA A 212 6.27 -6.24 -14.13
N MET A 213 5.71 -5.02 -14.09
CA MET A 213 5.81 -4.05 -15.19
C MET A 213 7.24 -3.52 -15.33
N ALA A 214 7.91 -3.17 -14.23
CA ALA A 214 9.27 -2.67 -14.26
C ALA A 214 10.22 -3.71 -14.86
N ARG A 215 10.15 -4.97 -14.40
CA ARG A 215 10.94 -6.07 -14.96
C ARG A 215 10.59 -6.36 -16.43
N SER A 216 9.32 -6.24 -16.79
CA SER A 216 8.90 -6.44 -18.17
C SER A 216 9.48 -5.37 -19.11
N LEU A 217 9.50 -4.11 -18.69
CA LEU A 217 10.10 -3.00 -19.45
C LEU A 217 11.63 -3.17 -19.58
N GLU A 218 12.32 -3.56 -18.51
CA GLU A 218 13.74 -3.88 -18.51
C GLU A 218 14.08 -5.06 -19.45
N ALA A 219 13.23 -6.10 -19.43
CA ALA A 219 13.40 -7.27 -20.29
C ALA A 219 12.93 -7.05 -21.75
N GLY A 220 12.23 -5.96 -22.05
CA GLY A 220 11.65 -5.70 -23.38
C GLY A 220 10.49 -6.60 -23.78
N ARG A 221 9.99 -7.43 -22.86
CA ARG A 221 8.85 -8.36 -23.04
C ARG A 221 8.12 -8.58 -21.71
N PRO A 222 6.83 -8.97 -21.72
CA PRO A 222 6.15 -9.37 -20.49
C PRO A 222 6.89 -10.49 -19.76
N VAL A 223 7.11 -10.28 -18.45
CA VAL A 223 7.75 -11.23 -17.53
C VAL A 223 6.70 -11.70 -16.54
N GLU A 224 6.74 -12.98 -16.19
CA GLU A 224 5.94 -13.54 -15.12
C GLU A 224 6.80 -13.72 -13.87
N LEU A 225 6.31 -13.20 -12.72
CA LEU A 225 6.97 -13.33 -11.44
C LEU A 225 6.63 -14.70 -10.82
N ASP A 226 7.60 -15.31 -10.16
CA ASP A 226 7.39 -16.57 -9.44
C ASP A 226 6.47 -16.35 -8.22
N ASP A 227 6.63 -15.22 -7.53
CA ASP A 227 5.85 -14.83 -6.36
C ASP A 227 5.57 -13.32 -6.35
N VAL A 228 4.59 -12.87 -5.58
CA VAL A 228 4.23 -11.46 -5.39
C VAL A 228 3.87 -11.19 -3.93
N ASP A 229 4.32 -10.07 -3.40
CA ASP A 229 3.89 -9.61 -2.09
C ASP A 229 2.43 -9.11 -2.14
N LEU A 230 1.61 -9.61 -1.24
CA LEU A 230 0.19 -9.28 -1.12
C LEU A 230 -0.10 -8.09 -0.20
N PHE A 231 0.93 -7.39 0.29
CA PHE A 231 0.70 -6.18 1.09
C PHE A 231 -0.09 -5.14 0.30
N SER A 232 0.24 -4.94 -0.97
CA SER A 232 -0.49 -4.10 -1.91
C SER A 232 -1.34 -4.96 -2.86
N ASP A 233 -2.30 -5.71 -2.30
CA ASP A 233 -3.08 -6.73 -3.01
C ASP A 233 -3.78 -6.21 -4.29
N GLY A 234 -4.22 -4.96 -4.30
CA GLY A 234 -4.83 -4.32 -5.48
C GLY A 234 -3.88 -4.15 -6.69
N THR A 235 -2.56 -4.26 -6.47
CA THR A 235 -1.51 -4.17 -7.51
C THR A 235 -0.62 -5.41 -7.60
N ALA A 236 -0.84 -6.42 -6.79
CA ALA A 236 -0.08 -7.67 -6.77
C ALA A 236 -0.43 -8.54 -7.98
N VAL A 237 0.27 -8.36 -9.09
CA VAL A 237 0.03 -9.04 -10.36
C VAL A 237 1.31 -9.76 -10.80
N ARG A 238 1.23 -11.07 -11.02
CA ARG A 238 2.39 -11.87 -11.45
C ARG A 238 2.83 -11.56 -12.88
N ARG A 239 1.89 -11.23 -13.78
CA ARG A 239 2.15 -10.90 -15.17
C ARG A 239 1.30 -9.72 -15.62
N VAL A 240 1.92 -8.76 -16.29
CA VAL A 240 1.23 -7.61 -16.92
C VAL A 240 0.48 -8.06 -18.19
N GLY A 241 -0.48 -7.25 -18.64
CA GLY A 241 -1.17 -7.50 -19.88
C GLY A 241 -0.30 -7.21 -21.11
N ASP A 242 -0.61 -7.83 -22.22
CA ASP A 242 0.14 -7.63 -23.46
C ASP A 242 -0.11 -6.24 -24.06
N GLU A 243 -1.36 -5.78 -24.03
CA GLU A 243 -1.71 -4.43 -24.52
C GLU A 243 -1.25 -3.36 -23.52
N THR A 244 -1.39 -3.58 -22.23
CA THR A 244 -0.91 -2.63 -21.20
C THR A 244 0.61 -2.51 -21.23
N PHE A 245 1.35 -3.61 -21.46
CA PHE A 245 2.79 -3.58 -21.67
C PHE A 245 3.17 -2.77 -22.90
N ARG A 246 2.46 -3.00 -24.03
CA ARG A 246 2.70 -2.25 -25.28
C ARG A 246 2.56 -0.73 -25.06
N LEU A 247 1.51 -0.32 -24.34
CA LEU A 247 1.28 1.10 -24.00
C LEU A 247 2.34 1.65 -23.03
N ALA A 248 2.65 0.88 -21.99
CA ALA A 248 3.67 1.30 -21.03
C ALA A 248 5.04 1.48 -21.71
N ARG A 249 5.46 0.53 -22.53
CA ARG A 249 6.71 0.61 -23.30
C ARG A 249 6.76 1.83 -24.23
N ALA A 250 5.62 2.25 -24.77
CA ALA A 250 5.56 3.37 -25.71
C ALA A 250 5.48 4.74 -25.03
N HIS A 251 4.90 4.83 -23.82
CA HIS A 251 4.43 6.09 -23.27
C HIS A 251 4.83 6.37 -21.81
N VAL A 252 5.33 5.37 -21.07
CA VAL A 252 5.77 5.55 -19.68
C VAL A 252 7.24 5.98 -19.65
N ASP A 253 7.53 7.05 -18.92
CA ASP A 253 8.88 7.64 -18.89
C ASP A 253 9.81 6.99 -17.86
N ALA A 254 9.26 6.49 -16.76
CA ALA A 254 10.03 5.84 -15.70
C ALA A 254 9.16 4.91 -14.86
N MET A 255 9.83 3.95 -14.21
CA MET A 255 9.24 3.13 -13.15
C MET A 255 10.02 3.33 -11.84
N LEU A 256 9.28 3.45 -10.74
CA LEU A 256 9.80 3.49 -9.38
C LEU A 256 9.38 2.23 -8.63
N ARG A 257 10.24 1.78 -7.72
CA ARG A 257 9.97 0.68 -6.79
C ARG A 257 10.02 1.22 -5.38
N VAL A 258 8.99 0.96 -4.60
CA VAL A 258 8.89 1.41 -3.20
C VAL A 258 8.66 0.22 -2.28
N ASP A 259 9.20 0.30 -1.08
CA ASP A 259 8.97 -0.70 -0.03
C ASP A 259 7.62 -0.49 0.68
N ASN A 260 7.23 -1.47 1.48
CA ASN A 260 5.96 -1.43 2.21
C ASN A 260 5.93 -0.35 3.30
N ASP A 261 7.07 0.04 3.84
CA ASP A 261 7.15 1.11 4.83
C ASP A 261 6.89 2.48 4.20
N ALA A 262 7.43 2.72 3.00
CA ALA A 262 7.12 3.92 2.22
C ALA A 262 5.63 4.00 1.85
N ILE A 263 4.98 2.86 1.55
CA ILE A 263 3.53 2.80 1.31
C ILE A 263 2.77 3.18 2.59
N CYS A 264 3.16 2.64 3.75
CA CYS A 264 2.53 2.96 5.04
C CYS A 264 2.70 4.45 5.39
N ALA A 265 3.90 5.01 5.19
CA ALA A 265 4.15 6.44 5.37
C ALA A 265 3.27 7.29 4.44
N ALA A 266 3.08 6.88 3.18
CA ALA A 266 2.22 7.57 2.23
C ALA A 266 0.73 7.53 2.64
N ILE A 267 0.24 6.42 3.21
CA ILE A 267 -1.13 6.35 3.77
C ILE A 267 -1.29 7.37 4.90
N LYS A 268 -0.32 7.45 5.82
CA LYS A 268 -0.31 8.44 6.90
C LYS A 268 -0.28 9.86 6.37
N ASP A 269 0.56 10.14 5.38
CA ASP A 269 0.68 11.46 4.77
C ASP A 269 -0.65 11.92 4.16
N VAL A 270 -1.31 11.06 3.39
CA VAL A 270 -2.61 11.39 2.82
C VAL A 270 -3.67 11.58 3.91
N PHE A 271 -3.65 10.77 4.95
CA PHE A 271 -4.54 10.96 6.09
C PHE A 271 -4.31 12.31 6.79
N GLN A 272 -3.08 12.74 6.96
CA GLN A 272 -2.76 14.04 7.55
C GLN A 272 -3.24 15.22 6.70
N ASP A 273 -3.11 15.13 5.39
CA ASP A 273 -3.53 16.19 4.46
C ASP A 273 -5.04 16.20 4.19
N THR A 274 -5.70 15.03 4.15
CA THR A 274 -7.07 14.91 3.62
C THR A 274 -8.09 14.29 4.59
N ARG A 275 -7.65 13.66 5.67
CA ARG A 275 -8.45 12.81 6.59
C ARG A 275 -9.05 11.56 5.92
N SER A 276 -8.55 11.18 4.74
CA SER A 276 -8.93 9.93 4.07
C SER A 276 -7.87 8.84 4.29
N ILE A 277 -8.31 7.60 4.44
CA ILE A 277 -7.43 6.45 4.59
C ILE A 277 -7.42 5.70 3.27
N LEU A 278 -6.27 5.67 2.60
CA LEU A 278 -6.08 4.91 1.37
C LEU A 278 -5.76 3.44 1.68
N GLU A 279 -6.14 2.54 0.77
CA GLU A 279 -5.56 1.20 0.75
C GLU A 279 -4.11 1.23 0.26
N PRO A 280 -3.28 0.22 0.55
CA PRO A 280 -1.88 0.19 0.11
C PRO A 280 -1.70 0.43 -1.38
N ALA A 281 -2.50 -0.21 -2.23
CA ALA A 281 -2.49 0.00 -3.69
C ALA A 281 -2.85 1.43 -4.09
N GLY A 282 -3.74 2.08 -3.33
CA GLY A 282 -4.14 3.48 -3.55
C GLY A 282 -3.05 4.49 -3.18
N ALA A 283 -2.17 4.13 -2.24
CA ALA A 283 -1.11 5.00 -1.74
C ALA A 283 0.22 4.88 -2.51
N LEU A 284 0.40 3.85 -3.35
CA LEU A 284 1.64 3.60 -4.09
C LEU A 284 2.16 4.82 -4.86
N ALA A 285 1.29 5.49 -5.60
CA ALA A 285 1.69 6.68 -6.35
C ALA A 285 2.22 7.79 -5.44
N VAL A 286 1.62 7.96 -4.26
CA VAL A 286 2.05 8.93 -3.24
C VAL A 286 3.40 8.54 -2.64
N ALA A 287 3.63 7.23 -2.37
CA ALA A 287 4.92 6.74 -1.90
C ALA A 287 6.06 7.08 -2.87
N GLY A 288 5.80 7.03 -4.17
CA GLY A 288 6.77 7.43 -5.21
C GLY A 288 7.07 8.93 -5.27
N VAL A 289 6.24 9.81 -4.69
CA VAL A 289 6.45 11.27 -4.75
C VAL A 289 7.79 11.66 -4.16
N ARG A 290 8.13 11.14 -2.99
CA ARG A 290 9.39 11.46 -2.30
C ARG A 290 10.60 11.14 -3.16
N GLU A 291 10.65 9.94 -3.73
CA GLU A 291 11.77 9.52 -4.59
C GLU A 291 11.84 10.36 -5.88
N TRP A 292 10.68 10.63 -6.49
CA TRP A 292 10.61 11.41 -7.70
C TRP A 292 11.10 12.86 -7.49
N THR A 293 10.71 13.48 -6.38
CA THR A 293 11.03 14.89 -6.11
C THR A 293 12.49 15.16 -5.73
N LEU A 294 13.26 14.12 -5.40
CA LEU A 294 14.72 14.22 -5.27
C LEU A 294 15.42 14.40 -6.62
N ARG A 295 14.75 14.13 -7.73
CA ARG A 295 15.27 14.35 -9.09
C ARG A 295 15.05 15.80 -9.50
N ALA A 296 15.96 16.35 -10.30
CA ALA A 296 15.81 17.69 -10.83
C ALA A 296 14.54 17.79 -11.69
N GLY A 297 13.73 18.83 -11.48
CA GLY A 297 12.51 19.07 -12.22
C GLY A 297 11.78 20.31 -11.69
N GLY A 298 10.91 20.88 -12.49
CA GLY A 298 10.09 22.05 -12.14
C GLY A 298 8.63 21.82 -12.45
N GLY A 299 7.73 22.49 -11.72
CA GLY A 299 6.30 22.33 -11.87
C GLY A 299 5.67 21.39 -10.82
N ALA A 300 4.35 21.27 -10.90
CA ALA A 300 3.59 20.43 -9.97
C ALA A 300 3.81 18.93 -10.25
N VAL A 301 3.64 18.13 -9.22
CA VAL A 301 3.57 16.66 -9.33
C VAL A 301 2.17 16.22 -8.96
N VAL A 302 1.56 15.38 -9.78
CA VAL A 302 0.26 14.75 -9.48
C VAL A 302 0.49 13.30 -9.07
N ALA A 303 -0.07 12.88 -7.94
CA ALA A 303 -0.15 11.48 -7.55
C ALA A 303 -1.62 11.01 -7.62
N VAL A 304 -1.87 9.88 -8.28
CA VAL A 304 -3.22 9.31 -8.38
C VAL A 304 -3.48 8.44 -7.16
N THR A 305 -4.42 8.84 -6.29
CA THR A 305 -4.89 8.06 -5.14
C THR A 305 -5.94 7.05 -5.61
N GLY A 306 -5.47 5.84 -5.97
CA GLY A 306 -6.24 4.89 -6.78
C GLY A 306 -7.39 4.18 -6.08
N GLY A 307 -7.41 4.12 -4.72
CA GLY A 307 -8.46 3.45 -3.98
C GLY A 307 -8.33 3.53 -2.46
N ALA A 308 -9.45 3.26 -1.76
CA ALA A 308 -9.59 3.29 -0.30
C ALA A 308 -10.29 2.05 0.28
N ASN A 309 -10.40 0.94 -0.45
CA ASN A 309 -11.03 -0.30 0.01
C ASN A 309 -10.15 -1.08 1.00
N MET A 310 -9.68 -0.37 2.03
CA MET A 310 -8.86 -0.91 3.10
C MET A 310 -9.66 -1.82 4.02
N ASN A 311 -9.09 -2.97 4.38
CA ASN A 311 -9.59 -3.73 5.52
C ASN A 311 -9.14 -3.05 6.82
N PHE A 312 -10.08 -2.73 7.71
CA PHE A 312 -9.83 -1.96 8.92
C PHE A 312 -8.76 -2.60 9.84
N ASP A 313 -8.72 -3.93 9.88
CA ASP A 313 -7.72 -4.66 10.68
C ASP A 313 -6.27 -4.37 10.25
N ARG A 314 -6.06 -3.93 9.00
CA ARG A 314 -4.72 -3.56 8.50
C ARG A 314 -4.22 -2.21 9.01
N LEU A 315 -5.10 -1.35 9.55
CA LEU A 315 -4.69 -0.03 10.04
C LEU A 315 -3.63 -0.11 11.13
N ARG A 316 -3.70 -1.14 11.97
CA ARG A 316 -2.68 -1.35 12.99
C ARG A 316 -1.28 -1.53 12.37
N VAL A 317 -1.16 -2.42 11.38
CA VAL A 317 0.11 -2.69 10.69
C VAL A 317 0.61 -1.43 9.97
N VAL A 318 -0.31 -0.67 9.34
CA VAL A 318 0.02 0.59 8.68
C VAL A 318 0.57 1.61 9.68
N ALA A 319 -0.09 1.78 10.83
CA ALA A 319 0.34 2.73 11.86
C ALA A 319 1.73 2.38 12.42
N GLU A 320 1.97 1.10 12.69
CA GLU A 320 3.26 0.60 13.20
C GLU A 320 4.41 0.79 12.19
N ARG A 321 4.15 0.64 10.90
CA ARG A 321 5.17 0.73 9.83
C ARG A 321 5.38 2.14 9.29
N ALA A 322 4.38 3.03 9.42
CA ALA A 322 4.48 4.38 8.87
C ALA A 322 5.64 5.20 9.47
N GLU A 323 5.95 5.03 10.75
CA GLU A 323 7.06 5.72 11.43
C GLU A 323 8.42 5.24 10.91
N VAL A 324 8.55 3.94 10.60
CA VAL A 324 9.75 3.36 9.99
C VAL A 324 9.95 3.92 8.57
N GLY A 325 8.89 3.98 7.78
CA GLY A 325 8.92 4.53 6.41
C GLY A 325 9.24 6.03 6.35
N GLU A 326 8.91 6.80 7.40
CA GLU A 326 9.36 8.18 7.58
C GLU A 326 10.83 8.29 8.04
N ALA A 327 11.48 7.16 8.31
CA ALA A 327 12.80 7.08 8.95
C ALA A 327 12.84 7.81 10.31
N ARG A 328 11.72 7.75 11.05
CA ARG A 328 11.59 8.31 12.41
C ARG A 328 11.73 7.28 13.50
N GLU A 329 11.75 6.00 13.17
CA GLU A 329 11.97 4.89 14.06
C GLU A 329 13.08 3.98 13.53
N ALA A 330 13.94 3.52 14.42
CA ALA A 330 14.86 2.43 14.17
C ALA A 330 14.56 1.27 15.12
N ILE A 331 14.68 0.05 14.61
CA ILE A 331 14.36 -1.18 15.34
C ILE A 331 15.65 -1.97 15.56
N PHE A 332 15.94 -2.30 16.81
CA PHE A 332 17.14 -3.02 17.20
C PHE A 332 16.84 -4.28 18.00
N ALA A 333 17.57 -5.36 17.69
CA ALA A 333 17.76 -6.45 18.63
C ALA A 333 19.06 -6.24 19.39
N VAL A 334 18.98 -6.16 20.72
CA VAL A 334 20.13 -5.88 21.59
C VAL A 334 20.31 -7.01 22.58
N THR A 335 21.55 -7.47 22.75
CA THR A 335 21.89 -8.44 23.77
C THR A 335 22.47 -7.75 24.99
N VAL A 336 21.88 -8.00 26.17
CA VAL A 336 22.36 -7.48 27.45
C VAL A 336 22.76 -8.63 28.38
N PRO A 337 23.75 -8.43 29.25
CA PRO A 337 24.09 -9.40 30.29
C PRO A 337 22.93 -9.57 31.27
N GLU A 338 22.65 -10.79 31.72
CA GLU A 338 21.64 -11.09 32.72
C GLU A 338 22.22 -10.88 34.13
N GLU A 339 22.50 -9.63 34.48
CA GLU A 339 23.00 -9.23 35.78
C GLU A 339 22.26 -8.00 36.32
N ARG A 340 22.25 -7.86 37.64
CA ARG A 340 21.57 -6.71 38.29
C ARG A 340 22.09 -5.37 37.76
N GLY A 341 21.17 -4.51 37.36
CA GLY A 341 21.46 -3.18 36.83
C GLY A 341 21.86 -3.12 35.35
N ALA A 342 22.01 -4.24 34.65
CA ALA A 342 22.34 -4.24 33.21
C ALA A 342 21.27 -3.51 32.37
N PHE A 343 19.99 -3.72 32.70
CA PHE A 343 18.89 -3.04 32.04
C PHE A 343 18.95 -1.52 32.25
N LEU A 344 19.24 -1.04 33.46
CA LEU A 344 19.38 0.38 33.73
C LEU A 344 20.58 0.99 32.97
N ARG A 345 21.72 0.27 32.91
CA ARG A 345 22.87 0.68 32.08
C ARG A 345 22.53 0.78 30.62
N PHE A 346 21.77 -0.21 30.10
CA PHE A 346 21.29 -0.17 28.73
C PHE A 346 20.41 1.05 28.47
N CYS A 347 19.41 1.30 29.33
CA CYS A 347 18.55 2.48 29.18
C CYS A 347 19.33 3.80 29.29
N ALA A 348 20.38 3.88 30.13
CA ALA A 348 21.28 5.03 30.19
C ALA A 348 22.08 5.19 28.87
N ALA A 349 22.44 4.08 28.23
CA ALA A 349 23.15 4.07 26.94
C ALA A 349 22.33 4.57 25.75
N LEU A 350 20.99 4.66 25.90
CA LEU A 350 20.11 5.22 24.87
C LEU A 350 20.22 6.76 24.75
N ASP A 351 20.98 7.40 25.63
CA ASP A 351 21.36 8.83 25.56
C ASP A 351 20.19 9.78 25.29
N GLY A 352 19.05 9.55 25.94
CA GLY A 352 17.87 10.41 25.86
C GLY A 352 17.01 10.21 24.61
N HIS A 353 17.34 9.26 23.72
CA HIS A 353 16.45 8.88 22.62
C HIS A 353 15.10 8.39 23.14
N ALA A 354 14.02 8.83 22.51
CA ALA A 354 12.69 8.36 22.87
C ALA A 354 12.51 6.90 22.45
N VAL A 355 12.09 6.07 23.41
CA VAL A 355 11.78 4.67 23.16
C VAL A 355 10.34 4.58 22.68
N THR A 356 10.12 4.02 21.51
CA THR A 356 8.80 3.81 20.92
C THR A 356 8.22 2.47 21.33
N GLU A 357 9.07 1.44 21.37
CA GLU A 357 8.69 0.10 21.79
C GLU A 357 9.83 -0.55 22.56
N PHE A 358 9.48 -1.37 23.54
CA PHE A 358 10.45 -2.10 24.33
C PHE A 358 9.90 -3.44 24.79
N ASN A 359 10.56 -4.51 24.37
CA ASN A 359 10.24 -5.88 24.78
C ASN A 359 11.48 -6.54 25.39
N TYR A 360 11.38 -6.96 26.63
CA TYR A 360 12.44 -7.64 27.37
C TYR A 360 11.91 -8.90 28.03
N ARG A 361 12.64 -9.99 27.86
CA ARG A 361 12.41 -11.23 28.60
C ARG A 361 13.73 -11.95 28.85
N ILE A 362 13.91 -12.45 30.06
CA ILE A 362 15.01 -13.36 30.39
C ILE A 362 14.90 -14.61 29.53
N ALA A 363 15.90 -14.88 28.70
CA ALA A 363 15.91 -16.04 27.81
C ALA A 363 16.75 -17.19 28.39
N ASP A 364 17.93 -16.89 28.87
CA ASP A 364 18.82 -17.84 29.56
C ASP A 364 19.50 -17.18 30.79
N GLY A 365 20.37 -17.86 31.46
CA GLY A 365 20.93 -17.35 32.72
C GLY A 365 22.11 -16.43 32.59
N GLU A 366 22.56 -16.11 31.37
CA GLU A 366 23.74 -15.28 31.12
C GLU A 366 23.41 -14.05 30.29
N ARG A 367 22.41 -14.14 29.40
CA ARG A 367 22.09 -13.08 28.45
C ARG A 367 20.58 -12.94 28.25
N ALA A 368 20.13 -11.72 28.09
CA ALA A 368 18.78 -11.40 27.65
C ALA A 368 18.83 -10.74 26.27
N HIS A 369 17.81 -11.00 25.49
CA HIS A 369 17.61 -10.34 24.21
C HIS A 369 16.48 -9.34 24.32
N LEU A 370 16.76 -8.13 23.86
CA LEU A 370 15.84 -7.01 23.85
C LEU A 370 15.43 -6.72 22.42
N PHE A 371 14.16 -6.45 22.23
CA PHE A 371 13.68 -5.78 21.04
C PHE A 371 13.30 -4.36 21.42
N VAL A 372 13.93 -3.37 20.76
CA VAL A 372 13.71 -1.96 21.09
C VAL A 372 13.52 -1.14 19.84
N GLY A 373 12.43 -0.35 19.82
CA GLY A 373 12.18 0.72 18.87
C GLY A 373 12.66 2.05 19.46
N LEU A 374 13.41 2.81 18.68
CA LEU A 374 13.93 4.12 19.08
C LEU A 374 13.57 5.18 18.05
N GLN A 375 13.13 6.34 18.53
CA GLN A 375 12.89 7.48 17.66
C GLN A 375 14.19 8.00 17.06
N THR A 376 14.21 8.25 15.75
CA THR A 376 15.37 8.72 14.98
C THR A 376 15.08 10.04 14.28
N ALA A 377 16.14 10.77 13.93
CA ALA A 377 16.08 11.98 13.13
C ALA A 377 16.19 11.73 11.63
N GLY A 378 16.43 10.47 11.20
CA GLY A 378 16.56 10.07 9.80
C GLY A 378 17.39 8.79 9.59
N ARG A 379 17.41 8.25 8.36
CA ARG A 379 18.04 6.95 8.03
C ARG A 379 19.49 6.78 8.49
N GLY A 380 20.31 7.83 8.47
CA GLY A 380 21.70 7.76 8.94
C GLY A 380 21.86 7.68 10.46
N ASP A 381 20.80 7.91 11.20
CA ASP A 381 20.79 7.92 12.66
C ASP A 381 20.77 6.51 13.23
N ALA A 382 19.99 5.61 12.67
CA ALA A 382 19.91 4.21 13.08
C ALA A 382 21.29 3.54 13.14
N ALA A 383 22.09 3.68 12.08
CA ALA A 383 23.45 3.13 12.01
C ALA A 383 24.37 3.71 13.11
N ARG A 384 24.28 5.03 13.37
CA ARG A 384 25.06 5.69 14.44
C ARG A 384 24.65 5.18 15.83
N MET A 385 23.36 5.02 16.07
CA MET A 385 22.81 4.49 17.33
C MET A 385 23.25 3.05 17.56
N ALA A 386 23.14 2.18 16.55
CA ALA A 386 23.59 0.80 16.64
C ALA A 386 25.09 0.71 16.99
N GLU A 387 25.93 1.54 16.35
CA GLU A 387 27.35 1.60 16.62
C GLU A 387 27.66 2.18 18.00
N ALA A 388 26.93 3.15 18.47
CA ALA A 388 27.07 3.71 19.82
C ALA A 388 26.76 2.66 20.90
N LEU A 389 25.70 1.87 20.74
CA LEU A 389 25.34 0.78 21.64
C LEU A 389 26.42 -0.32 21.65
N ARG A 390 26.93 -0.72 20.48
CA ARG A 390 28.04 -1.70 20.38
C ARG A 390 29.29 -1.22 21.11
N ARG A 391 29.68 0.06 20.97
CA ARG A 391 30.84 0.64 21.68
C ARG A 391 30.68 0.65 23.20
N GLN A 392 29.44 0.69 23.69
CA GLN A 392 29.13 0.62 25.13
C GLN A 392 29.01 -0.84 25.64
N GLY A 393 29.35 -1.82 24.81
CA GLY A 393 29.37 -3.23 25.18
C GLY A 393 28.04 -3.96 25.02
N PHE A 394 27.08 -3.38 24.29
CA PHE A 394 25.81 -4.01 23.96
C PHE A 394 25.80 -4.51 22.51
N PRO A 395 25.98 -5.82 22.26
CA PRO A 395 25.82 -6.37 20.92
C PRO A 395 24.46 -6.00 20.36
N THR A 396 24.45 -5.28 19.23
CA THR A 396 23.22 -4.71 18.64
C THR A 396 23.14 -5.11 17.17
N LEU A 397 22.00 -5.66 16.79
CA LEU A 397 21.64 -5.93 15.40
C LEU A 397 20.60 -4.90 14.98
N ASP A 398 20.84 -4.21 13.86
CA ASP A 398 19.89 -3.31 13.26
C ASP A 398 18.88 -4.15 12.45
N LEU A 399 17.61 -4.04 12.80
CA LEU A 399 16.49 -4.75 12.20
C LEU A 399 15.54 -3.79 11.46
N THR A 400 15.93 -2.53 11.30
CA THR A 400 15.07 -1.48 10.73
C THR A 400 14.60 -1.84 9.32
N ASP A 401 15.43 -2.53 8.53
CA ASP A 401 15.09 -2.96 7.17
C ASP A 401 14.75 -4.47 7.07
N ASP A 402 14.66 -5.20 8.20
CA ASP A 402 14.33 -6.62 8.21
C ASP A 402 12.80 -6.85 8.29
N GLU A 403 12.20 -7.28 7.17
CA GLU A 403 10.77 -7.52 7.05
C GLU A 403 10.24 -8.60 8.01
N MET A 404 10.98 -9.68 8.19
CA MET A 404 10.56 -10.77 9.07
C MET A 404 10.61 -10.33 10.54
N ALA A 405 11.61 -9.55 10.90
CA ALA A 405 11.72 -8.99 12.23
C ALA A 405 10.59 -8.02 12.56
N LYS A 406 10.23 -7.13 11.62
CA LYS A 406 9.13 -6.18 11.78
C LYS A 406 7.77 -6.87 11.98
N GLN A 407 7.52 -7.97 11.28
CA GLN A 407 6.24 -8.67 11.34
C GLN A 407 6.11 -9.62 12.52
N HIS A 408 7.20 -10.27 12.92
CA HIS A 408 7.14 -11.39 13.87
C HIS A 408 7.79 -11.10 15.23
N LEU A 409 8.88 -10.36 15.28
CA LEU A 409 9.60 -10.15 16.54
C LEU A 409 8.88 -9.21 17.51
N ARG A 410 8.11 -8.23 17.03
CA ARG A 410 7.30 -7.34 17.89
C ARG A 410 6.35 -8.11 18.82
N HIS A 411 5.92 -9.31 18.41
CA HIS A 411 4.92 -10.10 19.15
C HIS A 411 5.48 -11.40 19.74
N MET A 412 6.72 -11.77 19.44
CA MET A 412 7.30 -13.07 19.80
C MET A 412 8.30 -13.03 20.95
N ILE A 413 8.72 -11.87 21.42
CA ILE A 413 9.60 -11.77 22.59
C ILE A 413 8.77 -11.99 23.84
N GLY A 414 8.78 -13.18 24.29
CA GLY A 414 8.08 -13.63 25.47
C GLY A 414 8.33 -15.13 25.68
N GLY A 415 8.04 -15.61 26.83
CA GLY A 415 8.20 -17.00 27.18
C GLY A 415 8.25 -17.11 28.71
N ARG A 416 8.06 -18.31 29.24
CA ARG A 416 8.21 -18.56 30.67
C ARG A 416 9.69 -18.85 30.95
N SER A 417 10.33 -18.01 31.75
CA SER A 417 11.67 -18.32 32.26
C SER A 417 11.60 -19.41 33.30
N PRO A 418 12.33 -20.52 33.16
CA PRO A 418 12.36 -21.56 34.20
C PRO A 418 13.05 -21.12 35.48
N ARG A 419 13.70 -19.94 35.48
CA ARG A 419 14.43 -19.37 36.63
C ARG A 419 13.70 -18.24 37.34
N ALA A 420 12.59 -17.75 36.79
CA ALA A 420 11.79 -16.72 37.43
C ALA A 420 10.75 -17.42 38.36
N HIS A 421 10.96 -17.29 39.66
CA HIS A 421 10.04 -17.76 40.69
C HIS A 421 9.41 -16.54 41.36
N ASP A 422 8.16 -16.70 41.80
CA ASP A 422 7.42 -15.66 42.54
C ASP A 422 7.30 -14.33 41.78
N GLU A 423 7.06 -14.41 40.46
CA GLU A 423 6.87 -13.22 39.63
C GLU A 423 5.58 -12.49 40.01
N LEU A 424 5.70 -11.17 40.23
CA LEU A 424 4.56 -10.27 40.40
C LEU A 424 4.44 -9.40 39.12
N VAL A 425 3.24 -9.33 38.56
CA VAL A 425 2.98 -8.53 37.37
C VAL A 425 2.30 -7.23 37.76
N TYR A 426 2.89 -6.11 37.38
CA TYR A 426 2.35 -4.78 37.61
C TYR A 426 2.10 -4.07 36.28
N ARG A 427 1.01 -3.33 36.19
CA ARG A 427 0.76 -2.37 35.13
C ARG A 427 0.98 -0.97 35.66
N PHE A 428 1.82 -0.18 34.96
CA PHE A 428 2.08 1.21 35.27
C PHE A 428 1.59 2.08 34.11
N GLU A 429 0.99 3.21 34.46
CA GLU A 429 0.66 4.27 33.51
C GLU A 429 1.38 5.54 33.97
N PHE A 430 2.14 6.15 33.06
CA PHE A 430 2.86 7.39 33.34
C PHE A 430 2.85 8.33 32.13
N PRO A 431 2.92 9.66 32.36
CA PRO A 431 2.89 10.63 31.28
C PRO A 431 4.03 10.42 30.29
N GLU A 432 3.71 10.41 29.02
CA GLU A 432 4.68 10.29 27.94
C GLU A 432 5.47 11.60 27.79
N ARG A 433 6.69 11.60 28.33
CA ARG A 433 7.64 12.69 28.24
C ARG A 433 9.03 12.10 27.98
N PRO A 434 9.90 12.81 27.24
CA PRO A 434 11.30 12.39 27.13
C PRO A 434 11.89 12.08 28.51
N GLY A 435 12.51 10.91 28.64
CA GLY A 435 13.09 10.43 29.88
C GLY A 435 12.09 9.87 30.92
N ALA A 436 10.81 9.69 30.59
CA ALA A 436 9.82 9.13 31.53
C ALA A 436 10.18 7.69 31.96
N LEU A 437 10.59 6.85 31.00
CA LEU A 437 11.06 5.48 31.27
C LEU A 437 12.27 5.47 32.21
N MET A 438 13.26 6.34 32.00
CA MET A 438 14.44 6.44 32.88
C MET A 438 14.07 6.88 34.29
N ARG A 439 13.17 7.86 34.44
CA ARG A 439 12.69 8.28 35.76
C ARG A 439 11.98 7.16 36.50
N PHE A 440 11.13 6.40 35.78
CA PHE A 440 10.45 5.24 36.33
C PHE A 440 11.43 4.17 36.81
N LEU A 441 12.38 3.77 35.96
CA LEU A 441 13.40 2.77 36.31
C LEU A 441 14.32 3.21 37.44
N SER A 442 14.68 4.50 37.49
CA SER A 442 15.50 5.07 38.58
C SER A 442 14.78 5.16 39.91
N ALA A 443 13.46 5.20 39.91
CA ALA A 443 12.62 5.19 41.11
C ALA A 443 12.33 3.80 41.65
N MET A 444 12.63 2.74 40.87
CA MET A 444 12.47 1.36 41.34
C MET A 444 13.52 0.97 42.38
N SER A 445 13.14 0.08 43.29
CA SER A 445 14.08 -0.45 44.26
C SER A 445 15.23 -1.20 43.60
N PRO A 446 16.49 -0.93 43.92
CA PRO A 446 17.63 -1.69 43.41
C PRO A 446 17.62 -3.18 43.81
N ALA A 447 16.77 -3.55 44.75
CA ALA A 447 16.60 -4.96 45.16
C ALA A 447 15.69 -5.76 44.22
N TRP A 448 14.92 -5.10 43.37
CA TRP A 448 14.03 -5.76 42.43
C TRP A 448 14.78 -6.19 41.16
N ASN A 449 14.44 -7.37 40.68
CA ASN A 449 14.91 -7.84 39.39
C ASN A 449 13.73 -7.88 38.43
N ILE A 450 13.88 -7.28 37.26
CA ILE A 450 12.84 -7.28 36.22
C ILE A 450 13.03 -8.53 35.38
N SER A 451 12.06 -9.46 35.45
CA SER A 451 12.06 -10.68 34.64
C SER A 451 11.36 -10.52 33.29
N MET A 452 10.42 -9.58 33.23
CA MET A 452 9.70 -9.23 32.01
C MET A 452 9.36 -7.74 32.03
N PHE A 453 9.57 -7.07 30.93
CA PHE A 453 9.16 -5.69 30.74
C PHE A 453 8.58 -5.50 29.33
N HIS A 454 7.39 -4.95 29.27
CA HIS A 454 6.77 -4.52 28.02
C HIS A 454 6.37 -3.06 28.18
N TYR A 455 6.85 -2.22 27.30
CA TYR A 455 6.55 -0.80 27.25
C TYR A 455 6.02 -0.44 25.86
N LEU A 456 4.90 0.24 25.84
CA LEU A 456 4.29 0.77 24.63
C LEU A 456 4.06 2.26 24.82
N SER A 457 4.67 3.06 23.98
CA SER A 457 4.45 4.51 23.91
C SER A 457 3.26 4.80 22.99
N LEU A 458 2.36 5.69 23.46
CA LEU A 458 1.22 6.18 22.68
C LEU A 458 1.48 7.57 22.09
N ILE A 459 2.74 8.02 22.02
CA ILE A 459 3.13 9.38 21.56
C ILE A 459 2.67 9.69 20.12
N HIS A 460 2.16 8.71 19.41
CA HIS A 460 1.75 8.86 18.01
C HIS A 460 0.25 9.18 17.83
N ILE A 461 -0.43 9.57 18.89
CA ILE A 461 -1.79 10.09 18.80
C ILE A 461 -1.81 11.60 18.74
#